data_b1117c36f3605790252f31a90a411659
#
_entry.id   b1117c36f3605790252f31a90a411659
#
_cell.length_a   1.000
_cell.length_b   1.000
_cell.length_c   1.000
_cell.angle_alpha   90.00
_cell.angle_beta   90.00
_cell.angle_gamma   90.00
#
_symmetry.space_group_name_H-M   'P 1'
#
loop_
_entity.id
_entity.type
_entity.pdbx_description
1 polymer ?
#
loop_
_entity_poly.entity_id
_entity_poly.type
_entity_poly.pdbx_seq_one_letter_code
_entity_poly.pdbx_strand_id
1 'polypeptide(L)'
;MEPDQWSVFPLFVYGNKIEKNWVECPVTVECLKQIPTITTAWFSVMKPGTYVKPHRGTYKGYLRCLMGLIVPDDITKSGLTINNQIYHWKKNECVIFDDTFTHSAYNNSDITRVVLYIDFIRPMPGFLMFISKIL
;
A
#
# COMPACT_ATOMS: atom_id res chain seq x y z
N MET A 1 -9.06 17.19 -0.01
CA MET A 1 -9.41 15.96 0.74
C MET A 1 -9.54 16.35 2.21
N GLU A 2 -10.65 16.00 2.82
CA GLU A 2 -10.80 16.23 4.26
C GLU A 2 -9.87 15.31 5.04
N PRO A 3 -9.25 15.79 6.15
CA PRO A 3 -8.21 15.05 6.87
C PRO A 3 -8.60 13.64 7.33
N ASP A 4 -9.89 13.37 7.55
CA ASP A 4 -10.37 12.11 8.10
C ASP A 4 -10.85 11.08 7.06
N GLN A 5 -10.78 11.40 5.75
CA GLN A 5 -11.28 10.51 4.70
C GLN A 5 -10.31 9.39 4.33
N TRP A 6 -9.02 9.65 4.46
CA TRP A 6 -7.97 8.65 4.26
C TRP A 6 -7.03 8.67 5.45
N SER A 7 -6.84 7.51 6.05
CA SER A 7 -5.96 7.33 7.20
C SER A 7 -5.13 6.06 7.06
N VAL A 8 -4.06 5.98 7.84
CA VAL A 8 -3.20 4.81 7.86
C VAL A 8 -2.98 4.33 9.29
N PHE A 9 -2.85 3.01 9.46
CA PHE A 9 -2.42 2.39 10.71
C PHE A 9 -1.04 1.77 10.45
N PRO A 10 0.05 2.46 10.86
CA PRO A 10 1.39 2.06 10.45
C PRO A 10 1.97 0.92 11.29
N LEU A 11 2.69 0.02 10.62
CA LEU A 11 3.43 -1.09 11.23
C LEU A 11 4.94 -0.96 11.01
N PHE A 12 5.33 -0.49 9.82
CA PHE A 12 6.71 -0.16 9.44
C PHE A 12 6.69 1.14 8.65
N VAL A 13 7.61 2.06 8.93
CA VAL A 13 7.74 3.32 8.20
C VAL A 13 9.21 3.60 7.92
N TYR A 14 9.60 3.52 6.63
CA TYR A 14 10.98 3.71 6.18
C TYR A 14 11.99 2.89 7.01
N GLY A 15 11.69 1.60 7.21
CA GLY A 15 12.52 0.68 7.99
C GLY A 15 12.34 0.76 9.51
N ASN A 16 11.63 1.74 10.01
CA ASN A 16 11.35 1.87 11.44
C ASN A 16 10.16 0.98 11.84
N LYS A 17 10.31 0.24 12.91
CA LYS A 17 9.27 -0.63 13.47
C LYS A 17 8.36 0.19 14.38
N ILE A 18 7.06 0.10 14.15
CA ILE A 18 6.05 0.77 15.00
C ILE A 18 5.45 -0.26 15.95
N GLU A 19 6.30 -0.73 16.87
CA GLU A 19 6.00 -1.89 17.72
C GLU A 19 4.76 -1.70 18.60
N LYS A 20 4.44 -0.47 19.00
CA LYS A 20 3.22 -0.18 19.76
C LYS A 20 1.94 -0.61 19.03
N ASN A 21 1.95 -0.65 17.70
CA ASN A 21 0.81 -1.05 16.89
C ASN A 21 0.80 -2.55 16.60
N TRP A 22 1.92 -3.24 16.78
CA TRP A 22 2.05 -4.67 16.45
C TRP A 22 1.17 -5.56 17.33
N VAL A 23 0.92 -5.12 18.56
CA VAL A 23 0.08 -5.89 19.51
C VAL A 23 -1.35 -6.06 19.03
N GLU A 24 -1.83 -5.13 18.17
CA GLU A 24 -3.19 -5.17 17.64
C GLU A 24 -3.35 -6.15 16.46
N CYS A 25 -2.24 -6.52 15.80
CA CYS A 25 -2.28 -7.36 14.60
C CYS A 25 -1.06 -8.30 14.52
N PRO A 26 -0.89 -9.19 15.51
CA PRO A 26 0.33 -10.00 15.61
C PRO A 26 0.53 -10.94 14.42
N VAL A 27 -0.54 -11.51 13.85
CA VAL A 27 -0.44 -12.41 12.70
C VAL A 27 0.04 -11.66 11.46
N THR A 28 -0.50 -10.48 11.19
CA THR A 28 -0.05 -9.64 10.08
C THR A 28 1.43 -9.31 10.21
N VAL A 29 1.87 -8.93 11.41
CA VAL A 29 3.26 -8.58 11.67
C VAL A 29 4.19 -9.78 11.42
N GLU A 30 3.83 -10.98 11.86
CA GLU A 30 4.61 -12.18 11.60
C GLU A 30 4.74 -12.50 10.12
N CYS A 31 3.68 -12.28 9.34
CA CYS A 31 3.72 -12.41 7.88
C CYS A 31 4.64 -11.36 7.26
N LEU A 32 4.55 -10.10 7.69
CA LEU A 32 5.37 -8.99 7.17
C LEU A 32 6.86 -9.20 7.46
N LYS A 33 7.21 -9.75 8.62
CA LYS A 33 8.60 -10.06 8.99
C LYS A 33 9.28 -11.05 8.03
N GLN A 34 8.51 -11.81 7.27
CA GLN A 34 9.04 -12.75 6.28
C GLN A 34 9.47 -12.05 4.98
N ILE A 35 9.16 -10.77 4.82
CA ILE A 35 9.60 -9.96 3.68
C ILE A 35 10.93 -9.30 4.06
N PRO A 36 12.08 -9.78 3.54
CA PRO A 36 13.40 -9.37 4.06
C PRO A 36 13.77 -7.93 3.74
N THR A 37 13.12 -7.32 2.76
CA THR A 37 13.42 -5.97 2.27
C THR A 37 12.29 -4.99 2.48
N ILE A 38 11.37 -5.29 3.39
CA ILE A 38 10.26 -4.40 3.71
C ILE A 38 10.76 -3.05 4.24
N THR A 39 10.21 -1.97 3.75
CA THR A 39 10.53 -0.61 4.20
C THR A 39 9.34 0.05 4.87
N THR A 40 8.15 -0.09 4.31
CA THR A 40 6.93 0.51 4.83
C THR A 40 5.80 -0.50 4.74
N ALA A 41 4.99 -0.58 5.77
CA ALA A 41 3.74 -1.34 5.76
C ALA A 41 2.72 -0.68 6.67
N TRP A 42 1.50 -0.53 6.18
CA TRP A 42 0.38 -0.05 6.96
C TRP A 42 -0.97 -0.54 6.42
N PHE A 43 -1.98 -0.50 7.25
CA PHE A 43 -3.35 -0.59 6.77
C PHE A 43 -3.75 0.78 6.24
N SER A 44 -4.18 0.83 4.99
CA SER A 44 -4.68 2.04 4.34
C SER A 44 -6.21 2.01 4.36
N VAL A 45 -6.79 2.96 5.06
CA VAL A 45 -8.24 3.02 5.34
C VAL A 45 -8.83 4.21 4.60
N MET A 46 -9.76 3.94 3.70
CA MET A 46 -10.36 4.96 2.84
C MET A 46 -11.88 4.94 2.99
N LYS A 47 -12.44 6.02 3.53
CA LYS A 47 -13.89 6.16 3.74
C LYS A 47 -14.65 6.35 2.42
N PRO A 48 -15.98 6.11 2.43
CA PRO A 48 -16.82 6.41 1.27
C PRO A 48 -16.64 7.84 0.75
N GLY A 49 -16.60 7.99 -0.58
CA GLY A 49 -16.46 9.29 -1.23
C GLY A 49 -15.03 9.84 -1.30
N THR A 50 -14.05 9.07 -0.91
CA THR A 50 -12.65 9.50 -0.93
C THR A 50 -12.03 9.36 -2.31
N TYR A 51 -11.27 10.38 -2.71
CA TYR A 51 -10.47 10.38 -3.94
C TYR A 51 -9.05 10.87 -3.64
N VAL A 52 -8.07 10.07 -4.01
CA VAL A 52 -6.65 10.42 -3.95
C VAL A 52 -6.20 10.82 -5.35
N LYS A 53 -5.78 12.08 -5.51
CA LYS A 53 -5.37 12.66 -6.79
C LYS A 53 -4.23 11.88 -7.44
N PRO A 54 -4.11 11.90 -8.77
CA PRO A 54 -2.95 11.36 -9.46
C PRO A 54 -1.66 11.94 -8.91
N HIS A 55 -0.73 11.07 -8.59
CA HIS A 55 0.59 11.39 -8.06
C HIS A 55 1.56 10.27 -8.40
N ARG A 56 2.83 10.49 -8.17
CA ARG A 56 3.86 9.47 -8.37
C ARG A 56 4.97 9.62 -7.34
N GLY A 57 5.58 8.48 -7.01
CA GLY A 57 6.79 8.43 -6.22
C GLY A 57 8.02 8.88 -7.03
N THR A 58 9.12 9.14 -6.33
CA THR A 58 10.34 9.68 -6.93
C THR A 58 11.48 8.68 -7.01
N TYR A 59 11.31 7.48 -6.44
CA TYR A 59 12.38 6.50 -6.33
C TYR A 59 11.97 5.12 -6.88
N LYS A 60 12.69 4.67 -7.92
CA LYS A 60 12.43 3.39 -8.59
C LYS A 60 12.94 2.15 -7.84
N GLY A 61 13.70 2.34 -6.79
CA GLY A 61 14.24 1.23 -5.97
C GLY A 61 13.22 0.46 -5.16
N TYR A 62 11.99 0.97 -5.05
CA TYR A 62 10.88 0.31 -4.36
C TYR A 62 9.87 -0.26 -5.33
N LEU A 63 9.24 -1.35 -4.91
CA LEU A 63 7.98 -1.82 -5.46
C LEU A 63 6.91 -1.71 -4.38
N ARG A 64 5.69 -1.43 -4.80
CA ARG A 64 4.52 -1.34 -3.93
C ARG A 64 3.60 -2.51 -4.16
N CYS A 65 3.23 -3.17 -3.07
CA CYS A 65 2.22 -4.22 -3.06
C CYS A 65 1.00 -3.71 -2.27
N LEU A 66 -0.16 -3.77 -2.89
CA LEU A 66 -1.43 -3.43 -2.24
C LEU A 66 -2.33 -4.66 -2.28
N MET A 67 -2.83 -5.07 -1.12
CA MET A 67 -3.74 -6.22 -1.00
C MET A 67 -5.09 -5.77 -0.43
N GLY A 68 -6.17 -6.05 -1.14
CA GLY A 68 -7.52 -5.76 -0.68
C GLY A 68 -7.90 -6.64 0.51
N LEU A 69 -8.36 -6.05 1.61
CA LEU A 69 -8.80 -6.74 2.81
C LEU A 69 -10.30 -6.56 3.04
N ILE A 70 -10.77 -5.31 3.02
CA ILE A 70 -12.18 -4.95 3.07
C ILE A 70 -12.47 -4.15 1.81
N VAL A 71 -13.25 -4.73 0.92
CA VAL A 71 -13.56 -4.16 -0.39
C VAL A 71 -15.06 -4.28 -0.67
N PRO A 72 -15.65 -3.38 -1.47
CA PRO A 72 -17.06 -3.44 -1.78
C PRO A 72 -17.41 -4.68 -2.61
N ASP A 73 -18.64 -5.19 -2.45
CA ASP A 73 -19.15 -6.31 -3.26
C ASP A 73 -19.21 -5.94 -4.74
N ASP A 74 -19.66 -4.71 -5.05
CA ASP A 74 -19.53 -4.15 -6.40
C ASP A 74 -18.11 -3.61 -6.56
N ILE A 75 -17.25 -4.40 -7.18
CA ILE A 75 -15.82 -4.06 -7.34
C ILE A 75 -15.58 -2.79 -8.15
N THR A 76 -16.54 -2.36 -8.96
CA THR A 76 -16.41 -1.13 -9.77
C THR A 76 -16.47 0.13 -8.92
N LYS A 77 -16.94 0.04 -7.68
CA LYS A 77 -17.11 1.17 -6.77
C LYS A 77 -15.83 1.61 -6.08
N SER A 78 -14.75 0.85 -6.16
CA SER A 78 -13.47 1.21 -5.59
C SER A 78 -12.34 0.68 -6.46
N GLY A 79 -11.28 1.45 -6.61
CA GLY A 79 -10.20 1.04 -7.48
C GLY A 79 -8.95 1.89 -7.36
N LEU A 80 -7.96 1.43 -8.10
CA LEU A 80 -6.65 2.04 -8.24
C LEU A 80 -6.37 2.23 -9.73
N THR A 81 -6.02 3.44 -10.13
CA THR A 81 -5.59 3.72 -11.51
C THR A 81 -4.08 3.82 -11.52
N ILE A 82 -3.42 3.03 -12.36
CA ILE A 82 -1.96 3.03 -12.55
C ILE A 82 -1.70 3.19 -14.04
N ASN A 83 -0.98 4.24 -14.41
CA ASN A 83 -0.62 4.51 -15.80
C ASN A 83 -1.82 4.38 -16.75
N ASN A 84 -2.94 5.04 -16.39
CA ASN A 84 -4.22 5.05 -17.11
C ASN A 84 -4.96 3.69 -17.17
N GLN A 85 -4.53 2.70 -16.41
CA GLN A 85 -5.24 1.41 -16.29
C GLN A 85 -5.90 1.32 -14.92
N ILE A 86 -7.17 0.89 -14.88
CA ILE A 86 -7.95 0.78 -13.66
C ILE A 86 -7.89 -0.67 -13.16
N TYR A 87 -7.53 -0.82 -11.88
CA TYR A 87 -7.54 -2.08 -11.15
C TYR A 87 -8.62 -2.01 -10.08
N HIS A 88 -9.57 -2.92 -10.11
CA HIS A 88 -10.60 -3.04 -9.09
C HIS A 88 -10.14 -4.00 -8.00
N TRP A 89 -10.36 -3.62 -6.74
CA TRP A 89 -9.95 -4.43 -5.61
C TRP A 89 -10.76 -5.72 -5.54
N LYS A 90 -10.06 -6.83 -5.31
CA LYS A 90 -10.65 -8.11 -4.94
C LYS A 90 -10.05 -8.56 -3.62
N LYS A 91 -10.89 -9.07 -2.73
CA LYS A 91 -10.45 -9.51 -1.40
C LYS A 91 -9.33 -10.55 -1.51
N ASN A 92 -8.25 -10.33 -0.75
CA ASN A 92 -7.06 -11.19 -0.66
C ASN A 92 -6.24 -11.28 -1.96
N GLU A 93 -6.47 -10.40 -2.93
CA GLU A 93 -5.64 -10.29 -4.12
C GLU A 93 -4.69 -9.11 -4.02
N CYS A 94 -3.48 -9.28 -4.56
CA CYS A 94 -2.42 -8.27 -4.55
C CYS A 94 -2.26 -7.63 -5.93
N VAL A 95 -1.99 -6.32 -5.91
CA VAL A 95 -1.46 -5.59 -7.07
C VAL A 95 -0.06 -5.13 -6.70
N ILE A 96 0.92 -5.48 -7.53
CA ILE A 96 2.31 -5.04 -7.34
C ILE A 96 2.68 -4.11 -8.49
N PHE A 97 3.16 -2.91 -8.18
CA PHE A 97 3.50 -1.93 -9.19
C PHE A 97 4.66 -1.03 -8.76
N ASP A 98 5.25 -0.36 -9.74
CA ASP A 98 6.24 0.69 -9.55
C ASP A 98 5.50 2.01 -9.31
N ASP A 99 5.63 2.60 -8.14
CA ASP A 99 4.90 3.82 -7.77
C ASP A 99 5.40 5.09 -8.46
N THR A 100 6.48 5.00 -9.24
CA THR A 100 6.92 6.11 -10.10
C THR A 100 6.01 6.31 -11.31
N PHE A 101 5.17 5.34 -11.66
CA PHE A 101 4.06 5.56 -12.58
C PHE A 101 2.97 6.38 -11.89
N THR A 102 2.34 7.27 -12.64
CA THR A 102 1.23 8.07 -12.12
C THR A 102 0.10 7.14 -11.69
N HIS A 103 -0.36 7.31 -10.46
CA HIS A 103 -1.44 6.49 -9.89
C HIS A 103 -2.37 7.35 -9.02
N SER A 104 -3.60 6.88 -8.91
CA SER A 104 -4.66 7.51 -8.13
C SER A 104 -5.56 6.42 -7.56
N ALA A 105 -6.40 6.77 -6.59
CA ALA A 105 -7.32 5.82 -5.97
C ALA A 105 -8.65 6.48 -5.66
N TYR A 106 -9.71 5.68 -5.65
CA TYR A 106 -11.06 6.16 -5.32
C TYR A 106 -11.84 5.11 -4.54
N ASN A 107 -12.78 5.60 -3.75
CA ASN A 107 -13.78 4.77 -3.08
C ASN A 107 -15.15 5.44 -3.20
N ASN A 108 -15.93 5.03 -4.20
CA ASN A 108 -17.28 5.49 -4.45
C ASN A 108 -18.33 4.53 -3.88
N SER A 109 -17.92 3.58 -3.03
CA SER A 109 -18.82 2.66 -2.35
C SER A 109 -19.40 3.29 -1.09
N ASP A 110 -20.31 2.58 -0.46
CA ASP A 110 -20.91 2.94 0.81
C ASP A 110 -20.21 2.31 2.03
N ILE A 111 -19.12 1.59 1.80
CA ILE A 111 -18.31 0.99 2.87
C ILE A 111 -16.92 1.60 2.94
N THR A 112 -16.30 1.51 4.12
CA THR A 112 -14.88 1.85 4.29
C THR A 112 -14.02 0.76 3.66
N ARG A 113 -13.15 1.14 2.73
CA ARG A 113 -12.20 0.23 2.08
C ARG A 113 -10.92 0.15 2.90
N VAL A 114 -10.42 -1.06 3.12
CA VAL A 114 -9.13 -1.30 3.78
C VAL A 114 -8.25 -2.14 2.86
N VAL A 115 -7.03 -1.67 2.61
CA VAL A 115 -5.99 -2.42 1.92
C VAL A 115 -4.73 -2.47 2.78
N LEU A 116 -3.98 -3.56 2.69
CA LEU A 116 -2.64 -3.66 3.24
C LEU A 116 -1.66 -3.10 2.23
N TYR A 117 -0.93 -2.06 2.63
CA TYR A 117 0.05 -1.34 1.84
C TYR A 117 1.44 -1.78 2.26
N ILE A 118 2.25 -2.21 1.32
CA ILE A 118 3.61 -2.68 1.58
C ILE A 118 4.54 -2.11 0.52
N ASP A 119 5.59 -1.42 0.95
CA ASP A 119 6.72 -1.05 0.11
C ASP A 119 7.91 -1.93 0.47
N PHE A 120 8.56 -2.48 -0.54
CA PHE A 120 9.75 -3.29 -0.38
C PHE A 120 10.79 -2.92 -1.44
N ILE A 121 12.05 -3.24 -1.17
CA ILE A 121 13.13 -2.94 -2.11
C ILE A 121 13.00 -3.85 -3.33
N ARG A 122 13.00 -3.24 -4.52
CA ARG A 122 12.98 -3.96 -5.80
C ARG A 122 14.17 -4.94 -5.85
N PRO A 123 13.96 -6.21 -6.20
CA PRO A 123 15.06 -7.13 -6.44
C PRO A 123 16.02 -6.60 -7.51
N MET A 124 17.32 -6.60 -7.20
CA MET A 124 18.35 -6.08 -8.09
C MET A 124 19.70 -6.74 -7.76
N PRO A 125 20.73 -6.64 -8.63
CA PRO A 125 22.07 -7.14 -8.31
C PRO A 125 22.59 -6.64 -6.97
N GLY A 126 23.36 -7.47 -6.24
CA GLY A 126 23.74 -7.24 -4.84
C GLY A 126 24.35 -5.87 -4.55
N PHE A 127 25.19 -5.35 -5.45
CA PHE A 127 25.76 -4.01 -5.33
C PHE A 127 24.70 -2.91 -5.34
N LEU A 128 23.76 -2.97 -6.28
CA LEU A 128 22.67 -2.00 -6.38
C LEU A 128 21.68 -2.15 -5.20
N MET A 129 21.47 -3.37 -4.73
CA MET A 129 20.67 -3.63 -3.55
C MET A 129 21.27 -2.97 -2.30
N PHE A 130 22.58 -3.05 -2.14
CA PHE A 130 23.29 -2.41 -1.04
C PHE A 130 23.10 -0.88 -1.05
N ILE A 131 23.27 -0.23 -2.22
CA ILE A 131 23.06 1.21 -2.38
C ILE A 131 21.60 1.57 -2.07
N SER A 132 20.66 0.79 -2.56
CA SER A 132 19.23 1.01 -2.32
C SER A 132 18.87 1.00 -0.83
N LYS A 133 19.52 0.17 -0.03
CA LYS A 133 19.29 0.12 1.42
C LYS A 133 19.86 1.33 2.17
N ILE A 134 20.83 2.04 1.59
CA ILE A 134 21.38 3.26 2.18
C ILE A 134 20.47 4.46 1.95
N LEU A 135 19.79 4.51 0.81
CA LEU A 135 18.89 5.59 0.45
C LEU A 135 17.56 5.50 1.18
#